data_377c53955a10c05636eb399c9face1c4
#
_entry.id   377c53955a10c05636eb399c9face1c4
#
_cell.length_a   1.000
_cell.length_b   1.000
_cell.length_c   1.000
_cell.angle_alpha   90.00
_cell.angle_beta   90.00
_cell.angle_gamma   90.00
#
_symmetry.space_group_name_H-M   'P 1'
#
loop_
_entity.id
_entity.type
_entity.pdbx_description
1 polymer ?
#
loop_
_entity_poly.entity_id
_entity_poly.type
_entity_poly.pdbx_seq_one_letter_code
_entity_poly.pdbx_strand_id
1 'polypeptide(L)'
;MLSEPRQLRFVTGKRRKLWNRNCVAMGLSGGFLEPLESTSIYLIQEGITKLLEHFPQTTDFTDDAEEYNRLIDLEFERVRDFLILHYHATERDDSEFWNHVRTMEIPASLAEKMELFRARGRVVKYDHGLFLSPSWVAVYLGQRVIPSQYDARVDLLSDDDIAAHMEGLRTLMKNTASGMSDHQTYINSNGMVGQF
;
A
#
# COMPACT_ATOMS: atom_id res chain seq x y z
N MET A 1 -20.55 25.61 4.62
CA MET A 1 -20.89 24.30 4.00
C MET A 1 -21.84 24.61 2.85
N LEU A 2 -21.60 24.09 1.64
CA LEU A 2 -22.42 24.41 0.46
C LEU A 2 -23.61 23.47 0.29
N SER A 3 -23.61 22.33 0.99
CA SER A 3 -24.70 21.34 0.99
C SER A 3 -24.62 20.49 2.28
N GLU A 4 -25.74 19.88 2.65
CA GLU A 4 -25.77 18.95 3.77
C GLU A 4 -25.00 17.66 3.45
N PRO A 5 -24.20 17.11 4.39
CA PRO A 5 -23.49 15.87 4.19
C PRO A 5 -24.45 14.69 4.05
N ARG A 6 -24.20 13.84 3.06
CA ARG A 6 -24.98 12.62 2.85
C ARG A 6 -24.23 11.43 3.42
N GLN A 7 -24.83 10.71 4.36
CA GLN A 7 -24.30 9.45 4.86
C GLN A 7 -24.47 8.34 3.83
N LEU A 8 -23.36 7.69 3.45
CA LEU A 8 -23.35 6.50 2.62
C LEU A 8 -23.01 5.28 3.48
N ARG A 9 -23.71 4.18 3.25
CA ARG A 9 -23.39 2.89 3.86
C ARG A 9 -22.79 1.99 2.80
N PHE A 10 -21.71 1.32 3.14
CA PHE A 10 -21.00 0.37 2.26
C PHE A 10 -20.44 -0.78 3.10
N VAL A 11 -20.10 -1.87 2.40
CA VAL A 11 -19.39 -3.01 2.99
C VAL A 11 -18.01 -3.05 2.38
N THR A 12 -16.99 -3.01 3.22
CA THR A 12 -15.60 -3.16 2.79
C THR A 12 -15.37 -4.58 2.28
N GLY A 13 -14.71 -4.68 1.15
CA GLY A 13 -14.38 -5.97 0.53
C GLY A 13 -14.25 -5.90 -0.98
N LYS A 14 -14.08 -7.05 -1.59
CA LYS A 14 -14.00 -7.19 -3.05
C LYS A 14 -14.90 -8.31 -3.55
N ARG A 15 -15.21 -8.30 -4.83
CA ARG A 15 -15.88 -9.42 -5.50
C ARG A 15 -14.94 -10.62 -5.56
N ARG A 16 -15.52 -11.83 -5.54
CA ARG A 16 -14.75 -13.09 -5.65
C ARG A 16 -14.01 -13.21 -6.98
N LYS A 17 -14.62 -12.73 -8.07
CA LYS A 17 -14.04 -12.63 -9.40
C LYS A 17 -14.33 -11.24 -9.93
N LEU A 18 -13.28 -10.50 -10.27
CA LEU A 18 -13.40 -9.20 -10.90
C LEU A 18 -13.66 -9.35 -12.40
N TRP A 19 -13.01 -10.32 -13.02
CA TRP A 19 -13.33 -10.72 -14.39
C TRP A 19 -14.19 -11.99 -14.37
N ASN A 20 -15.42 -11.87 -14.80
CA ASN A 20 -16.37 -12.97 -14.87
C ASN A 20 -17.10 -12.93 -16.21
N ARG A 21 -16.91 -13.98 -17.03
CA ARG A 21 -17.40 -14.02 -18.41
C ARG A 21 -16.91 -12.81 -19.19
N ASN A 22 -17.81 -12.10 -19.89
CA ASN A 22 -17.51 -10.90 -20.68
C ASN A 22 -17.59 -9.59 -19.88
N CYS A 23 -17.51 -9.64 -18.56
CA CYS A 23 -17.60 -8.48 -17.69
C CYS A 23 -16.39 -8.37 -16.75
N VAL A 24 -15.74 -7.20 -16.74
CA VAL A 24 -14.66 -6.87 -15.82
C VAL A 24 -15.12 -5.76 -14.91
N ALA A 25 -15.12 -6.01 -13.60
CA ALA A 25 -15.47 -5.02 -12.57
C ALA A 25 -14.20 -4.26 -12.14
N MET A 26 -14.23 -2.93 -12.27
CA MET A 26 -13.12 -2.06 -11.86
C MET A 26 -13.58 -0.99 -10.87
N GLY A 27 -12.65 -0.47 -10.07
CA GLY A 27 -12.92 0.53 -9.04
C GLY A 27 -13.97 0.03 -8.06
N LEU A 28 -14.88 0.91 -7.66
CA LEU A 28 -15.91 0.60 -6.66
C LEU A 28 -16.85 -0.55 -7.04
N SER A 29 -16.99 -0.85 -8.33
CA SER A 29 -17.77 -2.01 -8.77
C SER A 29 -17.06 -3.34 -8.51
N GLY A 30 -15.74 -3.34 -8.41
CA GLY A 30 -14.92 -4.50 -8.13
C GLY A 30 -14.71 -4.74 -6.64
N GLY A 31 -14.49 -3.67 -5.90
CA GLY A 31 -14.25 -3.71 -4.47
C GLY A 31 -13.95 -2.33 -3.89
N PHE A 32 -13.99 -2.27 -2.57
CA PHE A 32 -13.65 -1.07 -1.81
C PHE A 32 -12.88 -1.47 -0.55
N LEU A 33 -11.71 -0.89 -0.39
CA LEU A 33 -10.99 -0.80 0.88
C LEU A 33 -11.08 0.63 1.37
N GLU A 34 -10.79 0.86 2.65
CA GLU A 34 -10.83 2.23 3.17
C GLU A 34 -9.79 3.13 2.48
N PRO A 35 -10.01 4.48 2.49
CA PRO A 35 -9.15 5.40 1.72
C PRO A 35 -7.81 5.72 2.38
N LEU A 36 -7.44 5.11 3.51
CA LEU A 36 -6.10 5.25 4.08
C LEU A 36 -5.06 4.91 3.01
N GLU A 37 -4.03 5.74 2.86
CA GLU A 37 -2.99 5.64 1.82
C GLU A 37 -3.51 5.80 0.37
N SER A 38 -4.77 6.23 0.18
CA SER A 38 -5.37 6.54 -1.14
C SER A 38 -5.28 5.41 -2.18
N THR A 39 -5.43 4.17 -1.74
CA THR A 39 -5.17 2.95 -2.53
C THR A 39 -6.15 2.71 -3.67
N SER A 40 -7.34 3.32 -3.63
CA SER A 40 -8.40 3.05 -4.60
C SER A 40 -8.03 3.40 -6.05
N ILE A 41 -7.35 4.53 -6.26
CA ILE A 41 -6.90 4.96 -7.61
C ILE A 41 -5.84 3.99 -8.14
N TYR A 42 -4.91 3.59 -7.30
CA TYR A 42 -3.90 2.58 -7.64
C TYR A 42 -4.55 1.27 -8.09
N LEU A 43 -5.52 0.75 -7.34
CA LEU A 43 -6.22 -0.50 -7.70
C LEU A 43 -7.00 -0.39 -9.01
N ILE A 44 -7.51 0.81 -9.36
CA ILE A 44 -8.11 1.06 -10.67
C ILE A 44 -7.04 0.99 -11.76
N GLN A 45 -5.91 1.66 -11.57
CA GLN A 45 -4.80 1.68 -12.54
C GLN A 45 -4.24 0.29 -12.77
N GLU A 46 -3.99 -0.47 -11.70
CA GLU A 46 -3.56 -1.88 -11.80
C GLU A 46 -4.60 -2.73 -12.54
N GLY A 47 -5.88 -2.57 -12.22
CA GLY A 47 -6.96 -3.25 -12.94
C GLY A 47 -6.94 -2.98 -14.44
N ILE A 48 -6.73 -1.73 -14.86
CA ILE A 48 -6.63 -1.37 -16.28
C ILE A 48 -5.35 -1.97 -16.89
N THR A 49 -4.20 -1.81 -16.23
CA THR A 49 -2.92 -2.31 -16.72
C THR A 49 -2.97 -3.83 -16.91
N LYS A 50 -3.44 -4.57 -15.90
CA LYS A 50 -3.55 -6.02 -15.99
C LYS A 50 -4.57 -6.47 -17.03
N LEU A 51 -5.67 -5.75 -17.22
CA LEU A 51 -6.59 -6.05 -18.30
C LEU A 51 -5.97 -5.87 -19.68
N LEU A 52 -5.16 -4.83 -19.87
CA LEU A 52 -4.46 -4.62 -21.15
C LEU A 52 -3.38 -5.68 -21.40
N GLU A 53 -2.64 -6.08 -20.37
CA GLU A 53 -1.63 -7.15 -20.44
C GLU A 53 -2.24 -8.51 -20.79
N HIS A 54 -3.43 -8.81 -20.28
CA HIS A 54 -4.17 -10.05 -20.48
C HIS A 54 -5.36 -9.89 -21.42
N PHE A 55 -5.33 -8.90 -22.30
CA PHE A 55 -6.46 -8.68 -23.21
C PHE A 55 -6.57 -9.82 -24.22
N PRO A 56 -7.74 -10.50 -24.32
CA PRO A 56 -7.88 -11.71 -25.09
C PRO A 56 -7.52 -11.53 -26.55
N GLN A 57 -6.76 -12.48 -27.09
CA GLN A 57 -6.45 -12.57 -28.52
C GLN A 57 -7.38 -13.54 -29.26
N THR A 58 -8.20 -14.29 -28.51
CA THR A 58 -9.13 -15.31 -29.01
C THR A 58 -10.49 -15.18 -28.34
N THR A 59 -11.46 -15.97 -28.79
CA THR A 59 -12.80 -16.05 -28.17
C THR A 59 -12.81 -16.86 -26.87
N ASP A 60 -11.83 -17.73 -26.65
CA ASP A 60 -11.58 -18.36 -25.36
C ASP A 60 -10.55 -17.53 -24.59
N PHE A 61 -11.00 -16.96 -23.48
CA PHE A 61 -10.21 -16.09 -22.59
C PHE A 61 -10.24 -16.60 -21.15
N THR A 62 -10.45 -17.87 -20.96
CA THR A 62 -10.55 -18.48 -19.63
C THR A 62 -9.27 -18.28 -18.85
N ASP A 63 -8.13 -18.60 -19.44
CA ASP A 63 -6.81 -18.48 -18.79
C ASP A 63 -6.45 -17.01 -18.52
N ASP A 64 -6.74 -16.11 -19.47
CA ASP A 64 -6.52 -14.67 -19.29
C ASP A 64 -7.33 -14.13 -18.10
N ALA A 65 -8.60 -14.51 -18.00
CA ALA A 65 -9.47 -14.09 -16.92
C ALA A 65 -9.05 -14.70 -15.56
N GLU A 66 -8.57 -15.91 -15.53
CA GLU A 66 -8.07 -16.55 -14.31
C GLU A 66 -6.80 -15.86 -13.82
N GLU A 67 -5.84 -15.61 -14.70
CA GLU A 67 -4.60 -14.93 -14.34
C GLU A 67 -4.85 -13.48 -13.92
N TYR A 68 -5.69 -12.74 -14.63
CA TYR A 68 -6.13 -11.40 -14.22
C TYR A 68 -6.71 -11.42 -12.81
N ASN A 69 -7.65 -12.32 -12.53
CA ASN A 69 -8.27 -12.42 -11.21
C ASN A 69 -7.23 -12.71 -10.12
N ARG A 70 -6.31 -13.64 -10.38
CA ARG A 70 -5.23 -14.01 -9.46
C ARG A 70 -4.33 -12.82 -9.13
N LEU A 71 -3.91 -12.05 -10.15
CA LEU A 71 -3.02 -10.90 -9.97
C LEU A 71 -3.70 -9.77 -9.18
N ILE A 72 -4.94 -9.45 -9.51
CA ILE A 72 -5.68 -8.41 -8.81
C ILE A 72 -6.05 -8.85 -7.38
N ASP A 73 -6.35 -10.11 -7.16
CA ASP A 73 -6.56 -10.66 -5.81
C ASP A 73 -5.34 -10.45 -4.94
N LEU A 74 -4.15 -10.72 -5.48
CA LEU A 74 -2.88 -10.51 -4.78
C LEU A 74 -2.64 -9.03 -4.41
N GLU A 75 -2.97 -8.09 -5.32
CA GLU A 75 -2.85 -6.66 -5.01
C GLU A 75 -3.83 -6.22 -3.91
N PHE A 76 -5.08 -6.68 -3.96
CA PHE A 76 -6.05 -6.41 -2.89
C PHE A 76 -5.60 -6.98 -1.54
N GLU A 77 -5.02 -8.17 -1.52
CA GLU A 77 -4.49 -8.78 -0.29
C GLU A 77 -3.32 -7.99 0.29
N ARG A 78 -2.38 -7.56 -0.56
CA ARG A 78 -1.23 -6.74 -0.15
C ARG A 78 -1.66 -5.40 0.43
N VAL A 79 -2.59 -4.73 -0.23
CA VAL A 79 -3.16 -3.47 0.25
C VAL A 79 -3.91 -3.68 1.55
N ARG A 80 -4.77 -4.68 1.66
CA ARG A 80 -5.50 -5.04 2.89
C ARG A 80 -4.53 -5.26 4.05
N ASP A 81 -3.51 -6.08 3.86
CA ASP A 81 -2.53 -6.40 4.89
C ASP A 81 -1.80 -5.14 5.37
N PHE A 82 -1.44 -4.25 4.43
CA PHE A 82 -0.76 -3.01 4.77
C PHE A 82 -1.68 -2.04 5.55
N LEU A 83 -2.94 -1.93 5.16
CA LEU A 83 -3.93 -1.13 5.89
C LEU A 83 -4.17 -1.69 7.31
N ILE A 84 -4.37 -3.01 7.42
CA ILE A 84 -4.55 -3.65 8.73
C ILE A 84 -3.34 -3.42 9.62
N LEU A 85 -2.12 -3.46 9.08
CA LEU A 85 -0.90 -3.18 9.84
C LEU A 85 -0.95 -1.82 10.54
N HIS A 86 -1.43 -0.77 9.87
CA HIS A 86 -1.52 0.57 10.46
C HIS A 86 -2.40 0.60 11.72
N TYR A 87 -3.49 -0.15 11.71
CA TYR A 87 -4.41 -0.21 12.85
C TYR A 87 -3.97 -1.20 13.93
N HIS A 88 -3.47 -2.37 13.50
CA HIS A 88 -3.13 -3.44 14.43
C HIS A 88 -1.83 -3.20 15.20
N ALA A 89 -0.86 -2.53 14.58
CA ALA A 89 0.43 -2.25 15.23
C ALA A 89 0.40 -1.02 16.15
N THR A 90 -0.76 -0.35 16.30
CA THR A 90 -0.88 0.84 17.15
C THR A 90 -0.72 0.50 18.64
N GLU A 91 -0.16 1.44 19.39
CA GLU A 91 -0.11 1.40 20.86
C GLU A 91 -1.32 2.12 21.50
N ARG A 92 -2.20 2.72 20.70
CA ARG A 92 -3.38 3.44 21.22
C ARG A 92 -4.34 2.47 21.91
N ASP A 93 -4.83 2.90 23.10
CA ASP A 93 -5.78 2.15 23.93
C ASP A 93 -6.89 3.06 24.50
N ASP A 94 -7.00 4.28 23.97
CA ASP A 94 -7.85 5.35 24.47
C ASP A 94 -9.33 5.23 24.05
N SER A 95 -9.70 4.18 23.33
CA SER A 95 -11.11 3.89 22.97
C SER A 95 -11.34 2.42 22.66
N GLU A 96 -12.60 2.00 22.66
CA GLU A 96 -13.01 0.65 22.27
C GLU A 96 -12.56 0.31 20.83
N PHE A 97 -12.61 1.29 19.91
CA PHE A 97 -12.14 1.11 18.55
C PHE A 97 -10.65 0.73 18.51
N TRP A 98 -9.79 1.50 19.17
CA TRP A 98 -8.35 1.23 19.18
C TRP A 98 -8.01 -0.07 19.91
N ASN A 99 -8.71 -0.37 20.99
CA ASN A 99 -8.56 -1.65 21.69
C ASN A 99 -8.97 -2.83 20.81
N HIS A 100 -10.06 -2.71 20.04
CA HIS A 100 -10.49 -3.73 19.10
C HIS A 100 -9.45 -3.97 17.99
N VAL A 101 -9.04 -2.92 17.26
CA VAL A 101 -8.17 -3.11 16.09
C VAL A 101 -6.77 -3.62 16.44
N ARG A 102 -6.22 -3.23 17.60
CA ARG A 102 -4.90 -3.74 18.05
C ARG A 102 -4.92 -5.19 18.55
N THR A 103 -6.10 -5.73 18.90
CA THR A 103 -6.25 -7.08 19.44
C THR A 103 -7.04 -8.04 18.55
N MET A 104 -7.62 -7.54 17.46
CA MET A 104 -8.38 -8.36 16.52
C MET A 104 -7.51 -9.43 15.87
N GLU A 105 -8.14 -10.51 15.44
CA GLU A 105 -7.51 -11.51 14.59
C GLU A 105 -7.13 -10.90 13.23
N ILE A 106 -5.90 -11.14 12.80
CA ILE A 106 -5.37 -10.62 11.54
C ILE A 106 -5.13 -11.76 10.55
N PRO A 107 -5.11 -11.48 9.22
CA PRO A 107 -4.80 -12.49 8.22
C PRO A 107 -3.44 -13.16 8.48
N ALA A 108 -3.35 -14.47 8.24
CA ALA A 108 -2.11 -15.24 8.40
C ALA A 108 -0.96 -14.63 7.58
N SER A 109 -1.26 -14.15 6.37
CA SER A 109 -0.30 -13.45 5.50
C SER A 109 0.32 -12.20 6.16
N LEU A 110 -0.44 -11.45 6.96
CA LEU A 110 0.07 -10.31 7.71
C LEU A 110 0.82 -10.77 8.97
N ALA A 111 0.29 -11.75 9.69
CA ALA A 111 0.92 -12.27 10.91
C ALA A 111 2.35 -12.78 10.63
N GLU A 112 2.54 -13.54 9.54
CA GLU A 112 3.84 -14.03 9.09
C GLU A 112 4.82 -12.88 8.77
N LYS A 113 4.35 -11.83 8.10
CA LYS A 113 5.17 -10.64 7.79
C LYS A 113 5.58 -9.90 9.05
N MET A 114 4.66 -9.73 10.00
CA MET A 114 4.93 -9.06 11.27
C MET A 114 5.92 -9.86 12.12
N GLU A 115 5.77 -11.19 12.16
CA GLU A 115 6.70 -12.06 12.88
C GLU A 115 8.10 -12.04 12.28
N LEU A 116 8.21 -12.10 10.94
CA LEU A 116 9.47 -11.99 10.24
C LEU A 116 10.20 -10.67 10.56
N PHE A 117 9.44 -9.56 10.60
CA PHE A 117 10.01 -8.27 10.95
C PHE A 117 10.42 -8.21 12.43
N ARG A 118 9.56 -8.63 13.35
CA ARG A 118 9.86 -8.67 14.79
C ARG A 118 11.09 -9.51 15.11
N ALA A 119 11.20 -10.68 14.46
CA ALA A 119 12.32 -11.59 14.73
C ALA A 119 13.64 -11.09 14.15
N ARG A 120 13.66 -10.48 12.97
CA ARG A 120 14.88 -10.28 12.17
C ARG A 120 15.03 -8.93 11.47
N GLY A 121 14.10 -8.01 11.65
CA GLY A 121 14.07 -6.73 10.90
C GLY A 121 13.90 -6.91 9.39
N ARG A 122 13.43 -8.06 8.93
CA ARG A 122 13.27 -8.35 7.50
C ARG A 122 11.85 -8.07 7.04
N VAL A 123 11.75 -7.44 5.88
CA VAL A 123 10.50 -7.20 5.17
C VAL A 123 10.45 -8.07 3.92
N VAL A 124 9.29 -8.64 3.64
CA VAL A 124 9.05 -9.36 2.39
C VAL A 124 9.28 -8.41 1.22
N LYS A 125 10.11 -8.81 0.27
CA LYS A 125 10.35 -8.02 -0.94
C LYS A 125 9.26 -8.32 -1.95
N TYR A 126 8.73 -7.25 -2.52
CA TYR A 126 7.87 -7.29 -3.69
C TYR A 126 8.59 -6.60 -4.83
N ASP A 127 8.59 -7.20 -6.03
CA ASP A 127 9.21 -6.61 -7.21
C ASP A 127 8.35 -5.49 -7.80
N HIS A 128 7.05 -5.51 -7.49
CA HIS A 128 6.07 -4.52 -7.91
C HIS A 128 4.95 -4.41 -6.86
N GLY A 129 4.13 -3.38 -6.96
CA GLY A 129 3.04 -3.09 -6.05
C GLY A 129 3.16 -1.68 -5.45
N LEU A 130 2.09 -1.20 -4.81
CA LEU A 130 2.05 0.15 -4.25
C LEU A 130 3.02 0.32 -3.06
N PHE A 131 3.04 -0.67 -2.17
CA PHE A 131 3.80 -0.62 -0.92
C PHE A 131 5.01 -1.54 -0.96
N LEU A 132 6.16 -0.97 -1.30
CA LEU A 132 7.43 -1.68 -1.30
C LEU A 132 8.09 -1.68 0.09
N SER A 133 9.22 -2.37 0.22
CA SER A 133 9.92 -2.54 1.51
C SER A 133 10.09 -1.25 2.32
N PRO A 134 10.43 -0.08 1.74
CA PRO A 134 10.55 1.15 2.53
C PRO A 134 9.26 1.58 3.23
N SER A 135 8.09 1.39 2.59
CA SER A 135 6.79 1.70 3.18
C SER A 135 6.50 0.82 4.40
N TRP A 136 6.74 -0.49 4.29
CA TRP A 136 6.57 -1.43 5.39
C TRP A 136 7.48 -1.10 6.57
N VAL A 137 8.77 -0.83 6.30
CA VAL A 137 9.73 -0.43 7.35
C VAL A 137 9.28 0.85 8.04
N ALA A 138 8.82 1.86 7.28
CA ALA A 138 8.35 3.12 7.84
C ALA A 138 7.17 2.93 8.79
N VAL A 139 6.19 2.09 8.41
CA VAL A 139 5.04 1.80 9.27
C VAL A 139 5.46 0.99 10.50
N TYR A 140 6.25 -0.07 10.35
CA TYR A 140 6.71 -0.85 11.49
C TYR A 140 7.43 0.02 12.53
N LEU A 141 8.44 0.77 12.10
CA LEU A 141 9.23 1.61 13.02
C LEU A 141 8.41 2.79 13.55
N GLY A 142 7.55 3.39 12.73
CA GLY A 142 6.64 4.46 13.13
C GLY A 142 5.63 4.01 14.19
N GLN A 143 5.19 2.77 14.14
CA GLN A 143 4.34 2.11 15.15
C GLN A 143 5.15 1.44 16.28
N ARG A 144 6.46 1.75 16.37
CA ARG A 144 7.37 1.22 17.40
C ARG A 144 7.51 -0.30 17.45
N VAL A 145 7.28 -0.96 16.32
CA VAL A 145 7.61 -2.37 16.18
C VAL A 145 9.12 -2.48 15.96
N ILE A 146 9.85 -2.73 17.05
CA ILE A 146 11.31 -2.83 17.01
C ILE A 146 11.68 -4.29 16.85
N PRO A 147 12.51 -4.65 15.86
CA PRO A 147 12.96 -6.03 15.70
C PRO A 147 13.96 -6.45 16.80
N SER A 148 13.91 -7.72 17.17
CA SER A 148 14.85 -8.30 18.15
C SER A 148 16.24 -8.53 17.58
N GLN A 149 16.37 -8.58 16.26
CA GLN A 149 17.65 -8.73 15.55
C GLN A 149 17.65 -7.83 14.31
N TYR A 150 18.84 -7.49 13.87
CA TYR A 150 19.08 -6.74 12.64
C TYR A 150 20.09 -7.49 11.74
N ASP A 151 20.37 -6.95 10.57
CA ASP A 151 21.36 -7.54 9.66
C ASP A 151 22.78 -7.35 10.22
N ALA A 152 23.42 -8.45 10.63
CA ALA A 152 24.75 -8.43 11.21
C ALA A 152 25.85 -7.81 10.32
N ARG A 153 25.56 -7.61 9.03
CA ARG A 153 26.49 -6.87 8.15
C ARG A 153 26.66 -5.40 8.56
N VAL A 154 25.71 -4.87 9.31
CA VAL A 154 25.83 -3.51 9.89
C VAL A 154 27.01 -3.42 10.85
N ASP A 155 27.30 -4.49 11.60
CA ASP A 155 28.42 -4.55 12.56
C ASP A 155 29.80 -4.48 11.89
N LEU A 156 29.86 -4.61 10.56
CA LEU A 156 31.08 -4.43 9.78
C LEU A 156 31.41 -2.94 9.51
N LEU A 157 30.45 -2.06 9.80
CA LEU A 157 30.62 -0.61 9.65
C LEU A 157 30.97 0.01 11.01
N SER A 158 31.78 1.06 10.98
CA SER A 158 31.98 1.86 12.18
C SER A 158 30.76 2.74 12.50
N ASP A 159 30.59 3.14 13.75
CA ASP A 159 29.54 4.08 14.15
C ASP A 159 29.62 5.39 13.37
N ASP A 160 30.82 5.86 13.08
CA ASP A 160 31.06 7.07 12.29
C ASP A 160 30.59 6.90 10.83
N ASP A 161 30.84 5.74 10.21
CA ASP A 161 30.35 5.45 8.86
C ASP A 161 28.82 5.37 8.82
N ILE A 162 28.21 4.76 9.82
CA ILE A 162 26.75 4.69 9.94
C ILE A 162 26.17 6.10 10.10
N ALA A 163 26.73 6.91 11.00
CA ALA A 163 26.31 8.28 11.21
C ALA A 163 26.43 9.13 9.94
N ALA A 164 27.56 9.03 9.24
CA ALA A 164 27.80 9.73 7.98
C ALA A 164 26.80 9.30 6.89
N HIS A 165 26.49 8.02 6.78
CA HIS A 165 25.47 7.51 5.85
C HIS A 165 24.08 8.09 6.14
N MET A 166 23.67 8.07 7.40
CA MET A 166 22.36 8.60 7.83
C MET A 166 22.24 10.11 7.59
N GLU A 167 23.31 10.88 7.86
CA GLU A 167 23.33 12.31 7.59
C GLU A 167 23.34 12.62 6.09
N GLY A 168 24.04 11.80 5.29
CA GLY A 168 24.01 11.87 3.84
C GLY A 168 22.61 11.70 3.28
N LEU A 169 21.86 10.68 3.75
CA LEU A 169 20.46 10.46 3.37
C LEU A 169 19.55 11.62 3.78
N ARG A 170 19.71 12.13 5.01
CA ARG A 170 18.94 13.29 5.50
C ARG A 170 19.18 14.52 4.64
N THR A 171 20.44 14.79 4.31
CA THR A 171 20.85 15.91 3.46
C THR A 171 20.30 15.78 2.05
N LEU A 172 20.37 14.58 1.47
CA LEU A 172 19.79 14.28 0.15
C LEU A 172 18.28 14.57 0.14
N MET A 173 17.53 14.03 1.11
CA MET A 173 16.09 14.26 1.21
C MET A 173 15.74 15.74 1.36
N LYS A 174 16.47 16.46 2.22
CA LYS A 174 16.28 17.91 2.41
C LYS A 174 16.55 18.70 1.14
N ASN A 175 17.65 18.42 0.44
CA ASN A 175 18.00 19.11 -0.79
C ASN A 175 17.01 18.82 -1.90
N THR A 176 16.57 17.55 -2.04
CA THR A 176 15.54 17.16 -3.01
C THR A 176 14.24 17.91 -2.73
N ALA A 177 13.75 17.88 -1.51
CA ALA A 177 12.52 18.58 -1.14
C ALA A 177 12.61 20.11 -1.36
N SER A 178 13.76 20.72 -1.02
CA SER A 178 13.99 22.16 -1.22
C SER A 178 14.12 22.55 -2.70
N GLY A 179 14.49 21.63 -3.57
CA GLY A 179 14.57 21.83 -5.02
C GLY A 179 13.24 21.62 -5.76
N MET A 180 12.23 21.09 -5.08
CA MET A 180 10.91 20.89 -5.69
C MET A 180 10.15 22.22 -5.77
N SER A 181 9.38 22.40 -6.83
CA SER A 181 8.41 23.49 -6.93
C SER A 181 7.34 23.36 -5.85
N ASP A 182 6.80 24.49 -5.38
CA ASP A 182 5.60 24.44 -4.55
C ASP A 182 4.43 23.81 -5.34
N HIS A 183 3.48 23.23 -4.61
CA HIS A 183 2.40 22.46 -5.19
C HIS A 183 1.59 23.24 -6.23
N GLN A 184 1.25 24.49 -5.95
CA GLN A 184 0.44 25.29 -6.87
C GLN A 184 1.19 25.64 -8.15
N THR A 185 2.47 26.00 -8.01
CA THR A 185 3.36 26.26 -9.16
C THR A 185 3.51 25.02 -10.03
N TYR A 186 3.70 23.84 -9.41
CA TYR A 186 3.79 22.59 -10.15
C TYR A 186 2.50 22.29 -10.94
N ILE A 187 1.34 22.41 -10.31
CA ILE A 187 0.04 22.20 -10.97
C ILE A 187 -0.18 23.18 -12.12
N ASN A 188 0.11 24.46 -11.90
CA ASN A 188 -0.05 25.47 -12.93
C ASN A 188 0.87 25.26 -14.14
N SER A 189 2.07 24.71 -13.91
CA SER A 189 3.07 24.50 -14.96
C SER A 189 2.89 23.16 -15.69
N ASN A 190 2.37 22.13 -15.04
CA ASN A 190 2.28 20.77 -15.55
C ASN A 190 0.84 20.24 -15.62
N GLY A 191 -0.10 20.93 -14.98
CA GLY A 191 -1.52 20.64 -15.13
C GLY A 191 -1.95 21.04 -16.54
N MET A 192 -2.50 20.11 -17.31
CA MET A 192 -3.33 20.49 -18.44
C MET A 192 -4.51 21.24 -17.83
N VAL A 193 -4.45 22.58 -17.86
CA VAL A 193 -5.64 23.39 -17.71
C VAL A 193 -6.50 23.03 -18.91
N GLY A 194 -7.39 22.07 -18.70
CA GLY A 194 -8.32 21.64 -19.72
C GLY A 194 -9.10 22.85 -20.19
N GLN A 195 -8.86 23.26 -21.41
CA GLN A 195 -9.86 23.98 -22.17
C GLN A 195 -10.97 22.96 -22.45
N PHE A 196 -11.99 22.95 -21.61
CA PHE A 196 -13.29 22.37 -21.88
C PHE A 196 -14.25 23.50 -22.20
#